data_9f6d511d849e60ae6cdf6f045f8dcc2a
#
_entry.id   9f6d511d849e60ae6cdf6f045f8dcc2a
#
_cell.length_a   1.000
_cell.length_b   1.000
_cell.length_c   1.000
_cell.angle_alpha   90.00
_cell.angle_beta   90.00
_cell.angle_gamma   90.00
#
_symmetry.space_group_name_H-M   'P 1'
#
loop_
_entity.id
_entity.type
_entity.pdbx_description
1 polymer ?
#
loop_
_entity_poly.entity_id
_entity_poly.type
_entity_poly.pdbx_seq_one_letter_code
_entity_poly.pdbx_strand_id
1 'polypeptide(L)'
;MKKLFIALAACAVAMSVSAQEVTIKKGKVTMTEAQYNELKAKAEAYDHLTAGPANFNDSASYAIGRDIFRQWDAQQLGINAKMAGLAMQECAAAKSRLNDQQAMPLLQRFQQEFELRQNAGARENIEKGEKYMQEISNNKSVYTTKSGLKYRRLKEGNGKHPTATDRVKVHYTGKLIDGKVFDSSVERGTPLTFPLNQVIPGWTEGLQLMDEGSKYILYVPYNLGYGTRDMGNIPAGSTLIFEVELLEINPAE
;
A
#
# COMPACT_ATOMS: atom_id res chain seq x y z
N MET A 1 16.03 46.83 17.38
CA MET A 1 16.24 47.22 15.98
C MET A 1 17.15 46.28 15.19
N LYS A 2 18.29 45.78 15.72
CA LYS A 2 19.19 44.85 14.98
C LYS A 2 18.53 43.46 14.70
N LYS A 3 17.69 42.94 15.57
CA LYS A 3 17.01 41.63 15.38
C LYS A 3 15.94 41.66 14.30
N LEU A 4 15.26 42.79 14.08
CA LEU A 4 14.28 42.98 13.01
C LEU A 4 14.90 42.98 11.62
N PHE A 5 16.17 43.45 11.49
CA PHE A 5 16.90 43.46 10.23
C PHE A 5 17.32 42.05 9.75
N ILE A 6 17.63 41.16 10.66
CA ILE A 6 18.06 39.79 10.31
C ILE A 6 16.82 38.94 9.90
N ALA A 7 15.67 39.11 10.54
CA ALA A 7 14.43 38.45 10.15
C ALA A 7 13.94 38.88 8.76
N LEU A 8 14.10 40.16 8.39
CA LEU A 8 13.74 40.68 7.07
C LEU A 8 14.61 40.07 5.94
N ALA A 9 15.90 39.83 6.19
CA ALA A 9 16.81 39.26 5.18
C ALA A 9 16.53 37.76 4.93
N ALA A 10 16.10 37.01 5.96
CA ALA A 10 15.76 35.59 5.83
C ALA A 10 14.37 35.40 5.17
N CYS A 11 13.41 36.30 5.35
CA CYS A 11 12.11 36.25 4.71
C CYS A 11 12.13 36.62 3.20
N ALA A 12 13.14 37.34 2.72
CA ALA A 12 13.24 37.74 1.30
C ALA A 12 13.44 36.54 0.34
N VAL A 13 13.83 35.36 0.84
CA VAL A 13 14.06 34.14 0.03
C VAL A 13 12.80 33.28 -0.12
N ALA A 14 11.73 33.52 0.66
CA ALA A 14 10.53 32.68 0.69
C ALA A 14 9.25 33.36 0.15
N MET A 15 9.34 34.55 -0.48
CA MET A 15 8.17 35.28 -0.94
C MET A 15 7.86 35.07 -2.41
N SER A 16 6.89 34.22 -2.70
CA SER A 16 5.95 34.39 -3.80
C SER A 16 4.72 35.17 -3.31
N VAL A 17 4.88 36.41 -2.88
CA VAL A 17 3.79 37.35 -2.66
C VAL A 17 3.81 38.32 -3.82
N SER A 18 2.63 38.58 -4.41
CA SER A 18 2.43 39.55 -5.49
C SER A 18 3.31 40.76 -5.30
N ALA A 19 4.28 40.95 -6.24
CA ALA A 19 5.34 41.94 -6.17
C ALA A 19 4.83 43.36 -6.42
N GLN A 20 3.84 43.81 -5.66
CA GLN A 20 3.37 45.18 -5.70
C GLN A 20 3.55 45.83 -4.31
N GLU A 21 4.51 46.78 -4.26
CA GLU A 21 4.68 47.83 -3.28
C GLU A 21 5.43 47.56 -1.98
N VAL A 22 6.53 46.83 -1.97
CA VAL A 22 7.55 47.05 -0.95
C VAL A 22 8.68 47.92 -1.56
N THR A 23 8.80 49.17 -1.19
CA THR A 23 9.84 50.04 -1.69
C THR A 23 10.94 50.24 -0.65
N ILE A 24 12.18 49.89 -1.01
CA ILE A 24 13.36 50.14 -0.16
C ILE A 24 14.10 51.35 -0.73
N LYS A 25 14.05 52.51 -0.08
CA LYS A 25 14.86 53.67 -0.41
C LYS A 25 15.69 54.07 0.80
N LYS A 26 17.02 54.14 0.63
CA LYS A 26 18.00 54.60 1.63
C LYS A 26 17.86 53.93 2.99
N GLY A 27 17.65 52.60 3.03
CA GLY A 27 17.49 51.85 4.27
C GLY A 27 16.14 52.02 4.99
N LYS A 28 15.16 52.71 4.40
CA LYS A 28 13.78 52.78 4.84
C LYS A 28 12.92 51.82 4.01
N VAL A 29 12.21 50.95 4.69
CA VAL A 29 11.21 50.05 4.09
C VAL A 29 9.86 50.69 4.25
N THR A 30 9.14 50.92 3.14
CA THR A 30 7.77 51.41 3.16
C THR A 30 6.87 50.25 2.76
N MET A 31 5.90 49.93 3.60
CA MET A 31 4.93 48.86 3.37
C MET A 31 3.59 49.29 3.98
N THR A 32 2.48 48.67 3.56
CA THR A 32 1.17 48.89 4.17
C THR A 32 1.11 48.26 5.55
N GLU A 33 0.17 48.70 6.37
CA GLU A 33 -0.08 48.14 7.70
C GLU A 33 -0.46 46.66 7.62
N ALA A 34 -1.22 46.25 6.61
CA ALA A 34 -1.57 44.84 6.37
C ALA A 34 -0.32 43.99 6.08
N GLN A 35 0.61 44.48 5.24
CA GLN A 35 1.88 43.82 4.94
C GLN A 35 2.79 43.76 6.18
N TYR A 36 2.80 44.80 7.00
CA TYR A 36 3.54 44.79 8.26
C TYR A 36 3.00 43.75 9.23
N ASN A 37 1.66 43.68 9.40
CA ASN A 37 1.03 42.71 10.29
C ASN A 37 1.23 41.28 9.81
N GLU A 38 1.17 41.03 8.50
CA GLU A 38 1.47 39.72 7.91
C GLU A 38 2.94 39.31 8.13
N LEU A 39 3.89 40.22 7.92
CA LEU A 39 5.31 40.00 8.17
C LEU A 39 5.60 39.78 9.66
N LYS A 40 4.93 40.53 10.54
CA LYS A 40 5.02 40.37 11.98
C LYS A 40 4.50 39.00 12.43
N ALA A 41 3.35 38.58 11.93
CA ALA A 41 2.80 37.25 12.22
C ALA A 41 3.71 36.11 11.72
N LYS A 42 4.30 36.26 10.52
CA LYS A 42 5.29 35.31 9.98
C LYS A 42 6.58 35.29 10.80
N ALA A 43 7.05 36.44 11.27
CA ALA A 43 8.24 36.52 12.13
C ALA A 43 8.01 35.89 13.51
N GLU A 44 6.85 36.12 14.11
CA GLU A 44 6.44 35.50 15.37
C GLU A 44 6.30 33.97 15.21
N ALA A 45 5.72 33.52 14.10
CA ALA A 45 5.63 32.08 13.78
C ALA A 45 7.04 31.47 13.56
N TYR A 46 7.96 32.20 12.93
CA TYR A 46 9.35 31.75 12.74
C TYR A 46 10.12 31.71 14.07
N ASP A 47 9.94 32.69 14.94
CA ASP A 47 10.55 32.69 16.29
C ASP A 47 10.02 31.53 17.13
N HIS A 48 8.73 31.20 17.03
CA HIS A 48 8.16 29.99 17.65
C HIS A 48 8.76 28.69 17.11
N LEU A 49 9.05 28.61 15.81
CA LEU A 49 9.66 27.44 15.18
C LEU A 49 11.16 27.29 15.51
N THR A 50 11.85 28.41 15.82
CA THR A 50 13.30 28.45 16.13
C THR A 50 13.60 28.56 17.62
N ALA A 51 12.64 29.01 18.43
CA ALA A 51 12.74 28.93 19.89
C ALA A 51 12.67 27.44 20.29
N GLY A 52 13.61 27.00 21.11
CA GLY A 52 13.54 25.66 21.68
C GLY A 52 12.28 25.47 22.55
N PRO A 53 12.00 24.24 22.99
CA PRO A 53 10.82 23.95 23.81
C PRO A 53 10.75 24.87 25.03
N ALA A 54 9.62 25.54 25.22
CA ALA A 54 9.46 26.58 26.26
C ALA A 54 9.02 26.00 27.62
N ASN A 55 8.44 24.82 27.63
CA ASN A 55 7.92 24.16 28.83
C ASN A 55 8.05 22.62 28.70
N PHE A 56 7.62 21.89 29.74
CA PHE A 56 7.67 20.43 29.76
C PHE A 56 6.88 19.77 28.63
N ASN A 57 5.67 20.27 28.34
CA ASN A 57 4.84 19.70 27.28
C ASN A 57 5.45 19.92 25.89
N ASP A 58 6.05 21.07 25.64
CA ASP A 58 6.77 21.35 24.38
C ASP A 58 7.99 20.44 24.24
N SER A 59 8.73 20.27 25.34
CA SER A 59 9.90 19.37 25.39
C SER A 59 9.51 17.92 25.12
N ALA A 60 8.42 17.46 25.73
CA ALA A 60 7.89 16.10 25.52
C ALA A 60 7.41 15.91 24.08
N SER A 61 6.66 16.88 23.54
CA SER A 61 6.18 16.84 22.15
C SER A 61 7.32 16.81 21.14
N TYR A 62 8.37 17.62 21.38
CA TYR A 62 9.58 17.61 20.55
C TYR A 62 10.32 16.26 20.64
N ALA A 63 10.44 15.69 21.83
CA ALA A 63 11.09 14.39 22.04
C ALA A 63 10.36 13.26 21.33
N ILE A 64 9.00 13.25 21.40
CA ILE A 64 8.15 12.29 20.70
C ILE A 64 8.35 12.41 19.18
N GLY A 65 8.26 13.63 18.63
CA GLY A 65 8.44 13.86 17.19
C GLY A 65 9.82 13.44 16.68
N ARG A 66 10.89 13.75 17.47
CA ARG A 66 12.25 13.30 17.19
C ARG A 66 12.38 11.79 17.21
N ASP A 67 11.75 11.11 18.17
CA ASP A 67 11.85 9.67 18.33
C ASP A 67 11.10 8.93 17.20
N ILE A 68 9.92 9.39 16.84
CA ILE A 68 9.16 8.91 15.68
C ILE A 68 10.01 9.01 14.41
N PHE A 69 10.64 10.19 14.17
CA PHE A 69 11.45 10.39 12.98
C PHE A 69 12.69 9.48 12.97
N ARG A 70 13.36 9.31 14.12
CA ARG A 70 14.49 8.39 14.25
C ARG A 70 14.12 6.94 13.94
N GLN A 71 12.94 6.48 14.37
CA GLN A 71 12.45 5.15 14.04
C GLN A 71 12.20 5.01 12.54
N TRP A 72 11.62 6.01 11.90
CA TRP A 72 11.39 6.02 10.45
C TRP A 72 12.70 6.01 9.65
N ASP A 73 13.68 6.80 10.08
CA ASP A 73 15.00 6.87 9.46
C ASP A 73 15.77 5.56 9.62
N ALA A 74 15.77 4.99 10.84
CA ALA A 74 16.41 3.71 11.12
C ALA A 74 15.83 2.54 10.29
N GLN A 75 14.53 2.60 9.96
CA GLN A 75 13.85 1.63 9.10
C GLN A 75 13.98 1.97 7.60
N GLN A 76 14.68 3.05 7.24
CA GLN A 76 14.84 3.52 5.86
C GLN A 76 13.51 3.72 5.10
N LEU A 77 12.50 4.21 5.82
CA LEU A 77 11.15 4.41 5.25
C LEU A 77 11.11 5.47 4.13
N GLY A 78 12.11 6.32 4.02
CA GLY A 78 12.14 7.40 3.03
C GLY A 78 11.07 8.48 3.26
N ILE A 79 10.65 8.68 4.51
CA ILE A 79 9.63 9.66 4.88
C ILE A 79 10.17 11.09 4.71
N ASN A 80 9.41 11.93 4.04
CA ASN A 80 9.71 13.36 3.96
C ASN A 80 9.27 14.06 5.26
N ALA A 81 10.24 14.33 6.15
CA ALA A 81 10.00 14.94 7.45
C ALA A 81 9.25 16.28 7.37
N LYS A 82 9.53 17.10 6.35
CA LYS A 82 8.87 18.39 6.15
C LYS A 82 7.38 18.21 5.85
N MET A 83 7.05 17.25 4.98
CA MET A 83 5.65 16.96 4.64
C MET A 83 4.90 16.30 5.80
N ALA A 84 5.56 15.41 6.55
CA ALA A 84 4.98 14.80 7.76
C ALA A 84 4.69 15.87 8.82
N GLY A 85 5.63 16.78 9.09
CA GLY A 85 5.43 17.89 10.02
C GLY A 85 4.31 18.84 9.58
N LEU A 86 4.22 19.16 8.28
CA LEU A 86 3.12 19.96 7.73
C LEU A 86 1.77 19.27 7.93
N ALA A 87 1.69 17.98 7.65
CA ALA A 87 0.45 17.22 7.85
C ALA A 87 0.01 17.21 9.32
N MET A 88 0.93 17.07 10.28
CA MET A 88 0.62 17.17 11.71
C MET A 88 0.04 18.53 12.08
N GLN A 89 0.61 19.62 11.57
CA GLN A 89 0.12 20.99 11.80
C GLN A 89 -1.29 21.21 11.19
N GLU A 90 -1.50 20.74 9.97
CA GLU A 90 -2.79 20.86 9.28
C GLU A 90 -3.88 20.02 9.95
N CYS A 91 -3.56 18.81 10.41
CA CYS A 91 -4.48 17.97 11.17
C CYS A 91 -4.87 18.61 12.51
N ALA A 92 -3.92 19.19 13.24
CA ALA A 92 -4.19 19.91 14.50
C ALA A 92 -5.09 21.14 14.28
N ALA A 93 -5.01 21.76 13.10
CA ALA A 93 -5.88 22.89 12.70
C ALA A 93 -7.19 22.46 12.03
N ALA A 94 -7.50 21.17 11.96
CA ALA A 94 -8.62 20.58 11.19
C ALA A 94 -8.65 21.03 9.71
N LYS A 95 -7.47 21.16 9.09
CA LYS A 95 -7.28 21.63 7.70
C LYS A 95 -6.49 20.63 6.85
N SER A 96 -6.58 19.34 7.16
CA SER A 96 -5.88 18.31 6.40
C SER A 96 -6.26 18.36 4.91
N ARG A 97 -5.25 18.28 4.05
CA ARG A 97 -5.41 18.26 2.57
C ARG A 97 -5.91 16.92 2.05
N LEU A 98 -5.70 15.85 2.83
CA LEU A 98 -6.17 14.50 2.50
C LEU A 98 -7.22 14.09 3.53
N ASN A 99 -8.34 13.58 3.05
CA ASN A 99 -9.29 12.86 3.89
C ASN A 99 -8.89 11.37 3.99
N ASP A 100 -9.57 10.61 4.86
CA ASP A 100 -9.25 9.20 5.11
C ASP A 100 -9.39 8.34 3.85
N GLN A 101 -10.38 8.62 2.99
CA GLN A 101 -10.58 7.89 1.73
C GLN A 101 -9.41 8.08 0.74
N GLN A 102 -8.75 9.23 0.79
CA GLN A 102 -7.58 9.53 -0.04
C GLN A 102 -6.28 9.04 0.61
N ALA A 103 -6.18 9.09 1.94
CA ALA A 103 -4.99 8.72 2.67
C ALA A 103 -4.80 7.18 2.74
N MET A 104 -5.87 6.42 2.98
CA MET A 104 -5.79 4.96 3.16
C MET A 104 -5.18 4.21 1.98
N PRO A 105 -5.55 4.46 0.71
CA PRO A 105 -4.90 3.80 -0.43
C PRO A 105 -3.42 4.14 -0.55
N LEU A 106 -3.01 5.37 -0.22
CA LEU A 106 -1.61 5.79 -0.25
C LEU A 106 -0.79 5.08 0.84
N LEU A 107 -1.35 4.94 2.05
CA LEU A 107 -0.70 4.21 3.14
C LEU A 107 -0.56 2.73 2.82
N GLN A 108 -1.59 2.10 2.24
CA GLN A 108 -1.53 0.70 1.82
C GLN A 108 -0.45 0.48 0.74
N ARG A 109 -0.42 1.35 -0.26
CA ARG A 109 0.62 1.31 -1.30
C ARG A 109 2.02 1.51 -0.74
N PHE A 110 2.19 2.48 0.17
CA PHE A 110 3.46 2.73 0.83
C PHE A 110 3.94 1.52 1.62
N GLN A 111 3.06 0.90 2.40
CA GLN A 111 3.37 -0.32 3.16
C GLN A 111 3.80 -1.45 2.22
N GLN A 112 3.08 -1.66 1.14
CA GLN A 112 3.41 -2.68 0.14
C GLN A 112 4.78 -2.42 -0.52
N GLU A 113 5.06 -1.19 -0.94
CA GLU A 113 6.36 -0.80 -1.51
C GLU A 113 7.51 -0.96 -0.50
N PHE A 114 7.25 -0.66 0.78
CA PHE A 114 8.23 -0.84 1.85
C PHE A 114 8.55 -2.32 2.08
N GLU A 115 7.54 -3.18 2.18
CA GLU A 115 7.72 -4.63 2.30
C GLU A 115 8.52 -5.20 1.11
N LEU A 116 8.26 -4.72 -0.11
CA LEU A 116 9.01 -5.10 -1.30
C LEU A 116 10.49 -4.65 -1.25
N ARG A 117 10.77 -3.47 -0.69
CA ARG A 117 12.17 -3.01 -0.51
C ARG A 117 12.93 -3.84 0.51
N GLN A 118 12.26 -4.25 1.59
CA GLN A 118 12.87 -5.08 2.64
C GLN A 118 13.08 -6.54 2.20
N ASN A 119 12.34 -6.99 1.20
CA ASN A 119 12.41 -8.36 0.71
C ASN A 119 12.80 -8.41 -0.78
N ALA A 120 14.11 -8.36 -1.04
CA ALA A 120 14.63 -8.43 -2.41
C ALA A 120 14.18 -9.72 -3.15
N GLY A 121 14.04 -10.84 -2.42
CA GLY A 121 13.54 -12.11 -2.97
C GLY A 121 12.08 -12.02 -3.42
N ALA A 122 11.23 -11.27 -2.69
CA ALA A 122 9.84 -11.06 -3.09
C ALA A 122 9.76 -10.29 -4.41
N ARG A 123 10.58 -9.25 -4.58
CA ARG A 123 10.63 -8.47 -5.83
C ARG A 123 11.00 -9.33 -7.03
N GLU A 124 12.04 -10.14 -6.91
CA GLU A 124 12.46 -11.05 -7.98
C GLU A 124 11.36 -12.05 -8.34
N ASN A 125 10.68 -12.62 -7.34
CA ASN A 125 9.58 -13.56 -7.55
C ASN A 125 8.37 -12.89 -8.23
N ILE A 126 8.05 -11.64 -7.88
CA ILE A 126 6.99 -10.86 -8.52
C ILE A 126 7.33 -10.62 -9.99
N GLU A 127 8.54 -10.14 -10.31
CA GLU A 127 8.96 -9.89 -11.69
C GLU A 127 8.90 -11.18 -12.53
N LYS A 128 9.36 -12.32 -11.99
CA LYS A 128 9.22 -13.63 -12.63
C LYS A 128 7.76 -14.05 -12.82
N GLY A 129 6.94 -13.82 -11.81
CA GLY A 129 5.51 -14.12 -11.82
C GLY A 129 4.75 -13.31 -12.86
N GLU A 130 4.99 -12.00 -12.92
CA GLU A 130 4.39 -11.11 -13.92
C GLU A 130 4.73 -11.52 -15.35
N LYS A 131 6.02 -11.84 -15.59
CA LYS A 131 6.47 -12.35 -16.88
C LYS A 131 5.75 -13.65 -17.25
N TYR A 132 5.67 -14.60 -16.32
CA TYR A 132 4.95 -15.85 -16.52
C TYR A 132 3.47 -15.60 -16.83
N MET A 133 2.80 -14.73 -16.07
CA MET A 133 1.40 -14.37 -16.29
C MET A 133 1.18 -13.72 -17.67
N GLN A 134 2.13 -12.92 -18.14
CA GLN A 134 2.09 -12.34 -19.49
C GLN A 134 2.26 -13.41 -20.57
N GLU A 135 3.20 -14.32 -20.41
CA GLU A 135 3.45 -15.41 -21.36
C GLU A 135 2.25 -16.32 -21.53
N ILE A 136 1.60 -16.74 -20.43
CA ILE A 136 0.40 -17.59 -20.50
C ILE A 136 -0.82 -16.89 -21.10
N SER A 137 -0.87 -15.55 -21.13
CA SER A 137 -1.95 -14.78 -21.78
C SER A 137 -2.00 -14.98 -23.30
N ASN A 138 -0.90 -15.43 -23.90
CA ASN A 138 -0.86 -15.74 -25.33
C ASN A 138 -1.62 -17.04 -25.68
N ASN A 139 -1.96 -17.84 -24.68
CA ASN A 139 -2.76 -19.05 -24.86
C ASN A 139 -4.25 -18.69 -24.93
N LYS A 140 -4.88 -18.92 -26.07
CA LYS A 140 -6.29 -18.62 -26.33
C LYS A 140 -7.28 -19.34 -25.37
N SER A 141 -6.83 -20.39 -24.68
CA SER A 141 -7.63 -21.13 -23.70
C SER A 141 -7.50 -20.57 -22.26
N VAL A 142 -6.72 -19.49 -22.08
CA VAL A 142 -6.55 -18.81 -20.79
C VAL A 142 -7.37 -17.54 -20.77
N TYR A 143 -8.23 -17.41 -19.79
CA TYR A 143 -9.08 -16.24 -19.56
C TYR A 143 -8.49 -15.40 -18.44
N THR A 144 -8.72 -14.08 -18.48
CA THR A 144 -8.25 -13.14 -17.45
C THR A 144 -9.44 -12.38 -16.88
N THR A 145 -9.53 -12.29 -15.57
CA THR A 145 -10.54 -11.49 -14.86
C THR A 145 -10.07 -10.05 -14.64
N LYS A 146 -10.96 -9.20 -14.14
CA LYS A 146 -10.63 -7.79 -13.83
C LYS A 146 -9.60 -7.64 -12.71
N SER A 147 -9.51 -8.59 -11.78
CA SER A 147 -8.54 -8.60 -10.68
C SER A 147 -7.13 -9.02 -11.12
N GLY A 148 -6.99 -9.57 -12.33
CA GLY A 148 -5.75 -10.16 -12.85
C GLY A 148 -5.61 -11.66 -12.61
N LEU A 149 -6.59 -12.31 -11.94
CA LEU A 149 -6.65 -13.77 -11.90
C LEU A 149 -6.73 -14.32 -13.32
N LYS A 150 -5.97 -15.39 -13.62
CA LYS A 150 -6.14 -16.11 -14.87
C LYS A 150 -6.57 -17.54 -14.60
N TYR A 151 -7.34 -18.09 -15.53
CA TYR A 151 -7.82 -19.46 -15.42
C TYR A 151 -7.92 -20.14 -16.75
N ARG A 152 -7.82 -21.47 -16.72
CA ARG A 152 -8.07 -22.33 -17.86
C ARG A 152 -8.99 -23.46 -17.45
N ARG A 153 -10.09 -23.64 -18.18
CA ARG A 153 -11.02 -24.74 -17.99
C ARG A 153 -10.43 -26.01 -18.60
N LEU A 154 -10.37 -27.08 -17.83
CA LEU A 154 -9.92 -28.41 -18.26
C LEU A 154 -11.11 -29.37 -18.46
N LYS A 155 -12.12 -29.24 -17.61
CA LYS A 155 -13.33 -30.07 -17.64
C LYS A 155 -14.52 -29.21 -17.24
N GLU A 156 -15.64 -29.35 -17.92
CA GLU A 156 -16.92 -28.72 -17.57
C GLU A 156 -17.63 -29.51 -16.48
N GLY A 157 -18.41 -28.86 -15.67
CA GLY A 157 -19.24 -29.47 -14.63
C GLY A 157 -20.72 -29.46 -14.98
N ASN A 158 -21.56 -29.33 -13.96
CA ASN A 158 -23.02 -29.43 -14.08
C ASN A 158 -23.75 -28.06 -14.20
N GLY A 159 -23.00 -26.95 -14.26
CA GLY A 159 -23.53 -25.59 -14.35
C GLY A 159 -23.95 -24.96 -13.01
N LYS A 160 -23.78 -25.66 -11.86
CA LYS A 160 -24.06 -25.09 -10.55
C LYS A 160 -22.80 -24.43 -9.98
N HIS A 161 -22.85 -23.12 -9.73
CA HIS A 161 -21.72 -22.32 -9.23
C HIS A 161 -21.85 -22.04 -7.74
N PRO A 162 -20.76 -22.05 -6.96
CA PRO A 162 -20.78 -21.63 -5.58
C PRO A 162 -20.83 -20.10 -5.44
N THR A 163 -21.41 -19.65 -4.34
CA THR A 163 -21.32 -18.26 -3.87
C THR A 163 -20.15 -18.09 -2.90
N ALA A 164 -19.76 -16.86 -2.61
CA ALA A 164 -18.65 -16.56 -1.70
C ALA A 164 -18.85 -17.10 -0.26
N THR A 165 -20.09 -17.36 0.14
CA THR A 165 -20.42 -17.85 1.49
C THR A 165 -20.62 -19.36 1.57
N ASP A 166 -20.60 -20.05 0.44
CA ASP A 166 -20.80 -21.51 0.40
C ASP A 166 -19.55 -22.25 0.92
N ARG A 167 -19.78 -23.47 1.38
CA ARG A 167 -18.71 -24.44 1.63
C ARG A 167 -18.47 -25.25 0.36
N VAL A 168 -17.23 -25.51 0.06
CA VAL A 168 -16.84 -26.27 -1.13
C VAL A 168 -15.92 -27.41 -0.75
N LYS A 169 -16.06 -28.52 -1.46
CA LYS A 169 -15.19 -29.70 -1.37
C LYS A 169 -14.41 -29.83 -2.66
N VAL A 170 -13.10 -29.83 -2.56
CA VAL A 170 -12.20 -29.80 -3.74
C VAL A 170 -11.09 -30.83 -3.61
N HIS A 171 -10.62 -31.32 -4.76
CA HIS A 171 -9.26 -31.79 -4.91
C HIS A 171 -8.41 -30.74 -5.59
N TYR A 172 -7.16 -30.58 -5.16
CA TYR A 172 -6.24 -29.63 -5.76
C TYR A 172 -4.79 -30.06 -5.66
N THR A 173 -3.99 -29.51 -6.55
CA THR A 173 -2.52 -29.50 -6.49
C THR A 173 -2.02 -28.09 -6.74
N GLY A 174 -1.35 -27.52 -5.73
CA GLY A 174 -0.73 -26.22 -5.78
C GLY A 174 0.77 -26.28 -6.07
N LYS A 175 1.23 -25.49 -7.04
CA LYS A 175 2.63 -25.41 -7.41
C LYS A 175 3.08 -24.01 -7.74
N LEU A 176 4.37 -23.76 -7.58
CA LEU A 176 5.04 -22.55 -8.01
C LEU A 176 5.24 -22.54 -9.53
N ILE A 177 5.66 -21.40 -10.09
CA ILE A 177 5.91 -21.24 -11.54
C ILE A 177 7.06 -22.12 -12.06
N ASP A 178 7.98 -22.54 -11.17
CA ASP A 178 9.06 -23.49 -11.49
C ASP A 178 8.62 -24.97 -11.48
N GLY A 179 7.34 -25.23 -11.17
CA GLY A 179 6.73 -26.54 -11.09
C GLY A 179 6.84 -27.24 -9.73
N LYS A 180 7.53 -26.67 -8.73
CA LYS A 180 7.62 -27.22 -7.39
C LYS A 180 6.23 -27.27 -6.75
N VAL A 181 5.77 -28.46 -6.39
CA VAL A 181 4.54 -28.67 -5.63
C VAL A 181 4.77 -28.24 -4.19
N PHE A 182 3.90 -27.38 -3.68
CA PHE A 182 3.95 -26.95 -2.29
C PHE A 182 2.83 -27.54 -1.44
N ASP A 183 1.72 -27.96 -2.07
CA ASP A 183 0.62 -28.63 -1.40
C ASP A 183 -0.27 -29.40 -2.40
N SER A 184 -0.76 -30.59 -2.01
CA SER A 184 -1.63 -31.41 -2.83
C SER A 184 -2.57 -32.28 -2.00
N SER A 185 -3.87 -32.06 -2.12
CA SER A 185 -4.88 -32.93 -1.55
C SER A 185 -5.00 -34.27 -2.29
N VAL A 186 -4.57 -34.30 -3.56
CA VAL A 186 -4.52 -35.51 -4.37
C VAL A 186 -3.46 -36.47 -3.84
N GLU A 187 -2.25 -35.94 -3.55
CA GLU A 187 -1.17 -36.75 -2.95
C GLU A 187 -1.53 -37.25 -1.54
N ARG A 188 -2.29 -36.47 -0.76
CA ARG A 188 -2.81 -36.91 0.54
C ARG A 188 -3.95 -37.94 0.43
N GLY A 189 -4.53 -38.10 -0.75
CA GLY A 189 -5.66 -39.02 -1.00
C GLY A 189 -6.99 -38.55 -0.36
N THR A 190 -7.07 -37.30 0.12
CA THR A 190 -8.25 -36.78 0.85
C THR A 190 -8.59 -35.38 0.33
N PRO A 191 -9.84 -35.14 -0.15
CA PRO A 191 -10.28 -33.82 -0.56
C PRO A 191 -10.39 -32.88 0.64
N LEU A 192 -10.31 -31.59 0.39
CA LEU A 192 -10.42 -30.54 1.40
C LEU A 192 -11.78 -29.87 1.31
N THR A 193 -12.42 -29.65 2.47
CA THR A 193 -13.69 -28.92 2.59
C THR A 193 -13.50 -27.66 3.44
N PHE A 194 -13.93 -26.50 2.92
CA PHE A 194 -13.75 -25.20 3.59
C PHE A 194 -14.81 -24.19 3.16
N PRO A 195 -15.09 -23.15 3.98
CA PRO A 195 -15.87 -22.00 3.57
C PRO A 195 -15.08 -21.16 2.54
N LEU A 196 -15.75 -20.75 1.45
CA LEU A 196 -15.07 -20.08 0.34
C LEU A 196 -14.58 -18.66 0.68
N ASN A 197 -15.12 -18.03 1.72
CA ASN A 197 -14.69 -16.72 2.23
C ASN A 197 -13.49 -16.79 3.21
N GLN A 198 -12.92 -17.96 3.47
CA GLN A 198 -11.80 -18.14 4.42
C GLN A 198 -10.50 -18.59 3.73
N VAL A 199 -10.39 -18.39 2.42
CA VAL A 199 -9.21 -18.73 1.62
C VAL A 199 -8.61 -17.50 0.96
N ILE A 200 -7.51 -17.69 0.25
CA ILE A 200 -6.88 -16.58 -0.50
C ILE A 200 -7.84 -15.98 -1.53
N PRO A 201 -7.77 -14.66 -1.80
CA PRO A 201 -8.70 -13.98 -2.70
C PRO A 201 -8.83 -14.64 -4.08
N GLY A 202 -7.71 -15.12 -4.65
CA GLY A 202 -7.72 -15.83 -5.93
C GLY A 202 -8.52 -17.13 -5.94
N TRP A 203 -8.63 -17.81 -4.80
CA TRP A 203 -9.51 -18.98 -4.66
C TRP A 203 -10.96 -18.57 -4.47
N THR A 204 -11.23 -17.57 -3.63
CA THR A 204 -12.60 -17.05 -3.46
C THR A 204 -13.18 -16.61 -4.80
N GLU A 205 -12.39 -15.94 -5.64
CA GLU A 205 -12.82 -15.51 -6.98
C GLU A 205 -12.88 -16.71 -7.94
N GLY A 206 -11.80 -17.48 -8.04
CA GLY A 206 -11.65 -18.55 -9.03
C GLY A 206 -12.66 -19.68 -8.90
N LEU A 207 -12.97 -20.09 -7.66
CA LEU A 207 -13.95 -21.16 -7.42
C LEU A 207 -15.39 -20.73 -7.72
N GLN A 208 -15.73 -19.44 -7.62
CA GLN A 208 -17.03 -18.92 -8.06
C GLN A 208 -17.18 -18.93 -9.59
N LEU A 209 -16.09 -19.01 -10.35
CA LEU A 209 -16.11 -19.19 -11.80
C LEU A 209 -16.26 -20.65 -12.22
N MET A 210 -16.02 -21.58 -11.29
CA MET A 210 -16.14 -23.03 -11.49
C MET A 210 -17.57 -23.47 -11.23
N ASP A 211 -17.94 -24.56 -11.87
CA ASP A 211 -19.18 -25.29 -11.61
C ASP A 211 -18.88 -26.66 -10.99
N GLU A 212 -19.85 -27.20 -10.25
CA GLU A 212 -19.69 -28.47 -9.55
C GLU A 212 -19.39 -29.62 -10.56
N GLY A 213 -18.34 -30.40 -10.26
CA GLY A 213 -17.79 -31.42 -11.14
C GLY A 213 -16.78 -30.91 -12.17
N SER A 214 -16.53 -29.61 -12.23
CA SER A 214 -15.55 -29.03 -13.17
C SER A 214 -14.11 -29.12 -12.65
N LYS A 215 -13.14 -28.96 -13.59
CA LYS A 215 -11.74 -28.92 -13.29
C LYS A 215 -11.05 -27.77 -13.99
N TYR A 216 -10.38 -26.90 -13.25
CA TYR A 216 -9.71 -25.71 -13.78
C TYR A 216 -8.25 -25.66 -13.36
N ILE A 217 -7.46 -24.88 -14.10
CA ILE A 217 -6.19 -24.35 -13.62
C ILE A 217 -6.41 -22.88 -13.29
N LEU A 218 -6.10 -22.50 -12.04
CA LEU A 218 -6.09 -21.12 -11.57
C LEU A 218 -4.64 -20.64 -11.51
N TYR A 219 -4.35 -19.52 -12.17
CA TYR A 219 -3.07 -18.84 -12.09
C TYR A 219 -3.28 -17.58 -11.24
N VAL A 220 -2.79 -17.64 -10.02
CA VAL A 220 -3.07 -16.64 -8.98
C VAL A 220 -1.86 -15.73 -8.82
N PRO A 221 -1.93 -14.45 -9.22
CA PRO A 221 -0.85 -13.51 -9.00
C PRO A 221 -0.64 -13.29 -7.50
N TYR A 222 0.55 -12.88 -7.10
CA TYR A 222 0.96 -12.78 -5.69
C TYR A 222 -0.02 -12.00 -4.82
N ASN A 223 -0.59 -10.90 -5.32
CA ASN A 223 -1.55 -10.03 -4.61
C ASN A 223 -2.91 -10.67 -4.35
N LEU A 224 -3.27 -11.70 -5.10
CA LEU A 224 -4.46 -12.55 -4.87
C LEU A 224 -4.13 -13.85 -4.12
N GLY A 225 -2.85 -14.07 -3.82
CA GLY A 225 -2.32 -15.20 -3.06
C GLY A 225 -1.89 -14.79 -1.65
N TYR A 226 -0.63 -15.04 -1.31
CA TYR A 226 -0.05 -14.74 0.01
C TYR A 226 0.71 -13.40 0.07
N GLY A 227 0.68 -12.61 -1.00
CA GLY A 227 1.34 -11.31 -1.06
C GLY A 227 2.85 -11.42 -0.94
N THR A 228 3.43 -10.55 -0.14
CA THR A 228 4.87 -10.49 0.16
C THR A 228 5.28 -11.29 1.40
N ARG A 229 4.37 -12.13 1.92
CA ARG A 229 4.66 -13.00 3.07
C ARG A 229 5.37 -14.26 2.61
N ASP A 230 6.43 -14.63 3.32
CA ASP A 230 7.07 -15.93 3.18
C ASP A 230 6.32 -16.97 4.03
N MET A 231 5.84 -18.04 3.39
CA MET A 231 5.12 -19.15 4.03
C MET A 231 6.01 -20.39 4.20
N GLY A 232 7.32 -20.25 4.06
CA GLY A 232 8.31 -21.32 4.13
C GLY A 232 8.43 -22.09 2.81
N ASN A 233 7.41 -22.87 2.44
CA ASN A 233 7.37 -23.61 1.18
C ASN A 233 6.87 -22.77 -0.01
N ILE A 234 6.31 -21.57 0.25
CA ILE A 234 5.89 -20.58 -0.74
C ILE A 234 6.65 -19.30 -0.46
N PRO A 235 7.70 -18.97 -1.22
CA PRO A 235 8.47 -17.74 -1.05
C PRO A 235 7.61 -16.49 -1.23
N ALA A 236 8.00 -15.41 -0.56
CA ALA A 236 7.36 -14.11 -0.69
C ALA A 236 7.25 -13.66 -2.16
N GLY A 237 6.12 -13.08 -2.55
CA GLY A 237 5.90 -12.57 -3.92
C GLY A 237 5.60 -13.63 -4.97
N SER A 238 5.36 -14.88 -4.56
CA SER A 238 5.14 -15.99 -5.51
C SER A 238 3.80 -15.90 -6.23
N THR A 239 3.83 -16.08 -7.54
CA THR A 239 2.65 -16.46 -8.35
C THR A 239 2.38 -17.94 -8.17
N LEU A 240 1.12 -18.30 -7.94
CA LEU A 240 0.72 -19.67 -7.63
C LEU A 240 -0.10 -20.26 -8.79
N ILE A 241 0.09 -21.57 -9.00
CA ILE A 241 -0.67 -22.33 -10.00
C ILE A 241 -1.39 -23.44 -9.26
N PHE A 242 -2.72 -23.43 -9.34
CA PHE A 242 -3.54 -24.48 -8.75
C PHE A 242 -4.31 -25.23 -9.83
N GLU A 243 -4.13 -26.52 -9.91
CA GLU A 243 -5.06 -27.39 -10.59
C GLU A 243 -6.13 -27.81 -9.58
N VAL A 244 -7.38 -27.42 -9.80
CA VAL A 244 -8.49 -27.60 -8.85
C VAL A 244 -9.62 -28.34 -9.54
N GLU A 245 -10.17 -29.34 -8.84
CA GLU A 245 -11.42 -30.01 -9.18
C GLU A 245 -12.46 -29.70 -8.09
N LEU A 246 -13.55 -29.03 -8.47
CA LEU A 246 -14.68 -28.74 -7.57
C LEU A 246 -15.61 -29.94 -7.51
N LEU A 247 -15.54 -30.69 -6.41
CA LEU A 247 -16.27 -31.92 -6.27
C LEU A 247 -17.73 -31.71 -5.84
N GLU A 248 -17.96 -30.81 -4.87
CA GLU A 248 -19.27 -30.63 -4.25
C GLU A 248 -19.40 -29.22 -3.66
N ILE A 249 -20.61 -28.65 -3.79
CA ILE A 249 -20.99 -27.38 -3.19
C ILE A 249 -21.96 -27.67 -2.03
N ASN A 250 -21.63 -27.14 -0.83
CA ASN A 250 -22.35 -27.38 0.42
C ASN A 250 -22.49 -28.88 0.73
N PRO A 251 -21.33 -29.61 0.85
CA PRO A 251 -21.40 -31.03 1.17
C PRO A 251 -22.12 -31.26 2.51
N ALA A 252 -22.91 -32.33 2.60
CA ALA A 252 -23.47 -32.78 3.87
C ALA A 252 -22.33 -33.12 4.85
N GLU A 253 -22.52 -32.81 6.14
CA GLU A 253 -21.56 -33.11 7.21
C GLU A 253 -21.41 -34.62 7.42
#